data_0862e9b54c988fef629a1c56d6714f62
#
_entry.id   0862e9b54c988fef629a1c56d6714f62
#
_cell.length_a   1.000
_cell.length_b   1.000
_cell.length_c   1.000
_cell.angle_alpha   90.00
_cell.angle_beta   90.00
_cell.angle_gamma   90.00
#
_symmetry.space_group_name_H-M   'P 1'
#
loop_
_entity.id
_entity.type
_entity.pdbx_description
1 polymer ?
#
loop_
_entity_poly.entity_id
_entity_poly.type
_entity_poly.pdbx_seq_one_letter_code
_entity_poly.pdbx_strand_id
1 'polypeptide(L)'
;MLFRSLGASYRGMWTGINGSPSTAIVFGSTFFAKSNIGFGGYLYSDITGPTSRRGLQTSYAYHIPFNADTWFSLGLEARFTQFSIDKTLLQESLANDPILAGASNQFKGDAGFGIAVTNLRYQFGLSVSHLIQSRLNFYSGSLSRSVTARLYRHYYLHGNYIWDVDKGARIIPNLLLIYLPNAPVELQAGVRVELKNLFWWGLSLRARQSWMLSAGINIKKSLTVGYSFDIYSTPLSVFDKGPNAHEIILKYNLHK
;
A
#
# COMPACT_ATOMS: atom_id res chain seq x y z
N MET A 1 11.85 17.10 15.29
CA MET A 1 10.66 16.33 15.73
C MET A 1 10.95 14.85 15.51
N LEU A 2 10.87 14.04 16.55
CA LEU A 2 11.02 12.59 16.44
C LEU A 2 9.66 12.00 16.06
N PHE A 3 9.44 11.73 14.78
CA PHE A 3 8.24 11.01 14.37
C PHE A 3 8.44 9.52 14.65
N ARG A 4 7.68 9.00 15.60
CA ARG A 4 7.53 7.57 15.81
C ARG A 4 6.07 7.24 15.68
N SER A 5 5.73 6.37 14.79
CA SER A 5 4.36 5.94 14.61
C SER A 5 4.28 4.43 14.52
N LEU A 6 3.21 3.89 15.06
CA LEU A 6 2.81 2.50 14.93
C LEU A 6 1.36 2.47 14.46
N GLY A 7 1.00 1.55 13.60
CA GLY A 7 -0.39 1.44 13.18
C GLY A 7 -0.71 0.07 12.61
N ALA A 8 -2.00 -0.14 12.41
CA ALA A 8 -2.52 -1.32 11.76
C ALA A 8 -3.69 -0.95 10.87
N SER A 9 -3.88 -1.67 9.77
CA SER A 9 -5.08 -1.58 8.95
C SER A 9 -5.58 -2.98 8.58
N TYR A 10 -6.88 -3.06 8.37
CA TYR A 10 -7.55 -4.23 7.83
C TYR A 10 -8.51 -3.78 6.73
N ARG A 11 -8.38 -4.39 5.55
CA ARG A 11 -9.22 -4.14 4.38
C ARG A 11 -9.86 -5.44 3.94
N GLY A 12 -11.18 -5.44 3.81
CA GLY A 12 -11.97 -6.50 3.17
C GLY A 12 -12.57 -5.98 1.88
N MET A 13 -12.55 -6.79 0.83
CA MET A 13 -13.14 -6.48 -0.48
C MET A 13 -14.21 -7.52 -0.80
N TRP A 14 -15.29 -7.12 -1.48
CA TRP A 14 -16.36 -8.02 -1.92
C TRP A 14 -16.92 -8.91 -0.80
N THR A 15 -17.24 -8.27 0.35
CA THR A 15 -17.78 -8.94 1.53
C THR A 15 -19.11 -9.61 1.18
N GLY A 16 -19.19 -10.92 1.27
CA GLY A 16 -20.35 -11.74 0.84
C GLY A 16 -20.01 -12.80 -0.19
N ILE A 17 -18.78 -12.79 -0.71
CA ILE A 17 -18.26 -13.83 -1.61
C ILE A 17 -17.24 -14.66 -0.83
N ASN A 18 -17.38 -15.99 -0.85
CA ASN A 18 -16.40 -16.89 -0.24
C ASN A 18 -15.03 -16.74 -0.92
N GLY A 19 -13.95 -16.62 -0.11
CA GLY A 19 -12.61 -16.40 -0.62
C GLY A 19 -12.34 -14.97 -1.09
N SER A 20 -13.21 -14.01 -0.73
CA SER A 20 -13.03 -12.61 -1.08
C SER A 20 -11.69 -12.05 -0.56
N PRO A 21 -11.09 -11.08 -1.29
CA PRO A 21 -9.80 -10.52 -0.92
C PRO A 21 -9.83 -9.84 0.44
N SER A 22 -8.81 -10.10 1.25
CA SER A 22 -8.59 -9.40 2.51
C SER A 22 -7.11 -9.10 2.73
N THR A 23 -6.82 -7.91 3.25
CA THR A 23 -5.46 -7.46 3.53
C THR A 23 -5.36 -6.94 4.95
N ALA A 24 -4.43 -7.47 5.72
CA ALA A 24 -4.07 -6.98 7.05
C ALA A 24 -2.63 -6.44 7.02
N ILE A 25 -2.41 -5.27 7.62
CA ILE A 25 -1.10 -4.62 7.68
C ILE A 25 -0.86 -4.11 9.10
N VAL A 26 0.37 -4.33 9.59
CA VAL A 26 0.91 -3.65 10.79
C VAL A 26 2.16 -2.91 10.36
N PHE A 27 2.25 -1.64 10.67
CA PHE A 27 3.35 -0.78 10.22
C PHE A 27 3.91 0.08 11.34
N GLY A 28 5.16 0.48 11.17
CA GLY A 28 5.80 1.39 12.09
C GLY A 28 6.89 2.21 11.41
N SER A 29 7.17 3.39 11.97
CA SER A 29 8.25 4.24 11.48
C SER A 29 8.86 5.06 12.61
N THR A 30 10.14 5.41 12.44
CA THR A 30 10.88 6.28 13.34
C THR A 30 11.86 7.15 12.58
N PHE A 31 12.16 8.32 13.11
CA PHE A 31 13.15 9.24 12.57
C PHE A 31 14.17 9.59 13.65
N PHE A 32 15.45 9.48 13.31
CA PHE A 32 16.61 9.82 14.16
C PHE A 32 17.16 11.18 13.74
N ALA A 33 16.74 12.25 14.43
CA ALA A 33 17.08 13.62 14.05
C ALA A 33 18.58 13.92 14.09
N LYS A 34 19.36 13.27 14.96
CA LYS A 34 20.82 13.49 15.05
C LYS A 34 21.58 13.01 13.82
N SER A 35 21.10 11.97 13.16
CA SER A 35 21.74 11.34 12.00
C SER A 35 20.98 11.60 10.71
N ASN A 36 19.83 12.29 10.75
CA ASN A 36 18.93 12.50 9.62
C ASN A 36 18.49 11.18 8.95
N ILE A 37 18.32 10.12 9.74
CA ILE A 37 17.95 8.80 9.26
C ILE A 37 16.51 8.51 9.62
N GLY A 38 15.72 8.10 8.63
CA GLY A 38 14.40 7.50 8.78
C GLY A 38 14.48 5.98 8.66
N PHE A 39 13.74 5.29 9.51
CA PHE A 39 13.55 3.85 9.44
C PHE A 39 12.06 3.53 9.52
N GLY A 40 11.60 2.65 8.66
CA GLY A 40 10.20 2.22 8.66
C GLY A 40 10.06 0.80 8.16
N GLY A 41 8.87 0.25 8.35
CA GLY A 41 8.55 -1.05 7.81
C GLY A 41 7.13 -1.45 8.09
N TYR A 42 6.71 -2.53 7.46
CA TYR A 42 5.42 -3.15 7.71
C TYR A 42 5.44 -4.65 7.48
N LEU A 43 4.61 -5.33 8.25
CA LEU A 43 4.21 -6.71 8.04
C LEU A 43 2.85 -6.72 7.37
N TYR A 44 2.65 -7.62 6.43
CA TYR A 44 1.37 -7.75 5.75
C TYR A 44 0.97 -9.18 5.50
N SER A 45 -0.34 -9.39 5.45
CA SER A 45 -0.98 -10.62 5.01
C SER A 45 -2.09 -10.26 4.04
N ASP A 46 -2.01 -10.76 2.82
CA ASP A 46 -2.96 -10.53 1.73
C ASP A 46 -3.44 -11.89 1.24
N ILE A 47 -4.74 -12.13 1.29
CA ILE A 47 -5.38 -13.40 0.95
C ILE A 47 -6.40 -13.12 -0.15
N THR A 48 -6.37 -13.89 -1.22
CA THR A 48 -7.31 -13.79 -2.34
C THR A 48 -7.62 -15.18 -2.86
N GLY A 49 -8.80 -15.69 -2.54
CA GLY A 49 -9.17 -17.06 -2.88
C GLY A 49 -8.14 -18.08 -2.36
N PRO A 50 -7.61 -18.94 -3.24
CA PRO A 50 -6.61 -19.95 -2.86
C PRO A 50 -5.20 -19.39 -2.73
N THR A 51 -4.97 -18.11 -3.03
CA THR A 51 -3.64 -17.52 -3.00
C THR A 51 -3.44 -16.62 -1.78
N SER A 52 -2.27 -16.65 -1.19
CA SER A 52 -1.90 -15.71 -0.15
C SER A 52 -0.48 -15.18 -0.31
N ARG A 53 -0.29 -13.93 0.11
CA ARG A 53 1.01 -13.28 0.18
C ARG A 53 1.20 -12.75 1.60
N ARG A 54 2.28 -13.16 2.25
CA ARG A 54 2.66 -12.67 3.57
C ARG A 54 4.08 -12.18 3.51
N GLY A 55 4.36 -11.04 4.13
CA GLY A 55 5.70 -10.51 4.02
C GLY A 55 6.04 -9.42 5.01
N LEU A 56 7.32 -9.10 5.01
CA LEU A 56 7.93 -8.00 5.70
C LEU A 56 8.55 -7.07 4.65
N GLN A 57 8.28 -5.77 4.78
CA GLN A 57 9.02 -4.73 4.08
C GLN A 57 9.69 -3.84 5.10
N THR A 58 10.97 -3.51 4.86
CA THR A 58 11.72 -2.52 5.62
C THR A 58 12.19 -1.42 4.70
N SER A 59 12.24 -0.19 5.21
CA SER A 59 12.69 0.98 4.48
C SER A 59 13.67 1.77 5.32
N TYR A 60 14.76 2.18 4.69
CA TYR A 60 15.77 3.06 5.24
C TYR A 60 15.79 4.33 4.39
N ALA A 61 15.82 5.50 5.01
CA ALA A 61 15.87 6.77 4.30
C ALA A 61 16.90 7.71 4.94
N TYR A 62 17.69 8.35 4.11
CA TYR A 62 18.56 9.44 4.50
C TYR A 62 17.96 10.78 4.06
N HIS A 63 17.81 11.70 5.00
CA HIS A 63 17.20 13.00 4.78
C HIS A 63 18.23 14.09 4.74
N ILE A 64 18.39 14.75 3.60
CA ILE A 64 19.34 15.84 3.36
C ILE A 64 18.58 17.16 3.53
N PRO A 65 18.92 18.01 4.52
CA PRO A 65 18.30 19.31 4.64
C PRO A 65 18.73 20.20 3.48
N PHE A 66 17.77 20.72 2.72
CA PHE A 66 18.03 21.67 1.65
C PHE A 66 17.94 23.11 2.17
N ASN A 67 16.95 23.36 3.03
CA ASN A 67 16.81 24.60 3.80
C ASN A 67 16.09 24.30 5.13
N ALA A 68 15.68 25.34 5.89
CA ALA A 68 15.05 25.16 7.19
C ALA A 68 13.77 24.30 7.16
N ASP A 69 13.04 24.33 6.05
CA ASP A 69 11.70 23.71 5.93
C ASP A 69 11.64 22.61 4.86
N THR A 70 12.69 22.41 4.09
CA THR A 70 12.69 21.49 2.95
C THR A 70 13.79 20.45 3.06
N TRP A 71 13.42 19.21 2.83
CA TRP A 71 14.29 18.04 2.91
C TRP A 71 14.24 17.27 1.61
N PHE A 72 15.40 16.89 1.11
CA PHE A 72 15.53 15.90 0.05
C PHE A 72 15.85 14.53 0.69
N SER A 73 15.18 13.48 0.27
CA SER A 73 15.30 12.16 0.89
C SER A 73 15.66 11.11 -0.15
N LEU A 74 16.60 10.26 0.21
CA LEU A 74 16.97 9.05 -0.54
C LEU A 74 16.55 7.85 0.27
N GLY A 75 15.80 6.93 -0.32
CA GLY A 75 15.24 5.76 0.35
C GLY A 75 15.62 4.45 -0.32
N LEU A 76 15.90 3.45 0.49
CA LEU A 76 16.09 2.06 0.08
C LEU A 76 15.04 1.19 0.74
N GLU A 77 14.55 0.19 0.01
CA GLU A 77 13.57 -0.79 0.46
C GLU A 77 14.17 -2.20 0.35
N ALA A 78 13.95 -3.00 1.38
CA ALA A 78 14.12 -4.45 1.32
C ALA A 78 12.77 -5.12 1.63
N ARG A 79 12.38 -6.09 0.80
CA ARG A 79 11.11 -6.81 0.89
C ARG A 79 11.35 -8.31 0.88
N PHE A 80 10.68 -9.00 1.78
CA PHE A 80 10.66 -10.45 1.85
C PHE A 80 9.22 -10.92 1.83
N THR A 81 8.85 -11.73 0.85
CA THR A 81 7.48 -12.18 0.65
C THR A 81 7.43 -13.70 0.49
N GLN A 82 6.56 -14.32 1.24
CA GLN A 82 6.11 -15.68 1.02
C GLN A 82 4.84 -15.64 0.17
N PHE A 83 4.88 -16.29 -0.97
CA PHE A 83 3.73 -16.56 -1.82
C PHE A 83 3.27 -17.98 -1.57
N SER A 84 1.98 -18.18 -1.36
CA SER A 84 1.40 -19.49 -1.07
C SER A 84 0.15 -19.73 -1.92
N ILE A 85 -0.04 -20.99 -2.31
CA ILE A 85 -1.24 -21.47 -2.99
C ILE A 85 -1.83 -22.60 -2.16
N ASP A 86 -3.08 -22.44 -1.73
CA ASP A 86 -3.85 -23.52 -1.09
C ASP A 86 -4.38 -24.47 -2.18
N LYS A 87 -3.70 -25.59 -2.31
CA LYS A 87 -4.02 -26.59 -3.32
C LYS A 87 -5.29 -27.37 -3.02
N THR A 88 -5.70 -27.43 -1.75
CA THR A 88 -6.93 -28.14 -1.36
C THR A 88 -8.15 -27.44 -1.93
N LEU A 89 -8.16 -26.11 -1.96
CA LEU A 89 -9.22 -25.31 -2.57
C LEU A 89 -9.25 -25.40 -4.10
N LEU A 90 -8.14 -25.83 -4.72
CA LEU A 90 -8.05 -25.96 -6.19
C LEU A 90 -8.34 -27.38 -6.67
N GLN A 91 -8.25 -28.38 -5.79
CA GLN A 91 -8.29 -29.80 -6.16
C GLN A 91 -9.59 -30.23 -6.85
N GLU A 92 -10.72 -29.66 -6.45
CA GLU A 92 -12.01 -29.96 -7.07
C GLU A 92 -12.11 -29.44 -8.52
N SER A 93 -11.45 -28.31 -8.81
CA SER A 93 -11.52 -27.62 -10.11
C SER A 93 -10.40 -28.03 -11.06
N LEU A 94 -9.25 -28.48 -10.54
CA LEU A 94 -8.01 -28.66 -11.29
C LEU A 94 -7.36 -30.04 -11.02
N ALA A 95 -8.16 -31.10 -10.83
CA ALA A 95 -7.72 -32.41 -10.35
C ALA A 95 -6.44 -32.99 -11.03
N ASN A 96 -6.20 -32.67 -12.30
CA ASN A 96 -5.05 -33.16 -13.08
C ASN A 96 -4.07 -32.04 -13.47
N ASP A 97 -4.18 -30.85 -12.90
CA ASP A 97 -3.28 -29.74 -13.24
C ASP A 97 -1.90 -29.94 -12.60
N PRO A 98 -0.81 -29.86 -13.37
CA PRO A 98 0.56 -29.95 -12.87
C PRO A 98 0.92 -28.94 -11.77
N ILE A 99 0.17 -27.84 -11.61
CA ILE A 99 0.36 -26.88 -10.51
C ILE A 99 0.12 -27.56 -9.15
N LEU A 100 -0.75 -28.58 -9.08
CA LEU A 100 -1.03 -29.30 -7.85
C LEU A 100 0.16 -30.16 -7.39
N ALA A 101 1.00 -30.58 -8.32
CA ALA A 101 2.22 -31.36 -8.02
C ALA A 101 3.43 -30.45 -7.67
N GLY A 102 3.38 -29.16 -8.01
CA GLY A 102 4.47 -28.21 -7.76
C GLY A 102 4.57 -27.76 -6.28
N ALA A 103 5.44 -26.80 -6.00
CA ALA A 103 5.56 -26.20 -4.67
C ALA A 103 4.32 -25.39 -4.28
N SER A 104 3.83 -25.55 -3.04
CA SER A 104 2.72 -24.75 -2.50
C SER A 104 3.16 -23.40 -1.97
N ASN A 105 4.45 -23.26 -1.65
CA ASN A 105 5.02 -22.04 -1.05
C ASN A 105 6.29 -21.63 -1.77
N GLN A 106 6.46 -20.33 -1.95
CA GLN A 106 7.70 -19.72 -2.46
C GLN A 106 8.07 -18.49 -1.65
N PHE A 107 9.32 -18.41 -1.24
CA PHE A 107 9.87 -17.26 -0.55
C PHE A 107 10.74 -16.44 -1.51
N LYS A 108 10.51 -15.12 -1.58
CA LYS A 108 11.21 -14.20 -2.49
C LYS A 108 11.67 -12.96 -1.74
N GLY A 109 12.93 -12.59 -2.01
CA GLY A 109 13.47 -11.30 -1.64
C GLY A 109 13.40 -10.34 -2.81
N ASP A 110 13.18 -9.06 -2.53
CA ASP A 110 13.20 -7.98 -3.52
C ASP A 110 13.70 -6.69 -2.88
N ALA A 111 14.00 -5.70 -3.72
CA ALA A 111 14.49 -4.41 -3.32
C ALA A 111 13.75 -3.29 -4.04
N GLY A 112 13.79 -2.10 -3.45
CA GLY A 112 13.26 -0.88 -4.04
C GLY A 112 14.14 0.32 -3.73
N PHE A 113 13.94 1.38 -4.49
CA PHE A 113 14.61 2.66 -4.32
C PHE A 113 13.61 3.79 -4.50
N GLY A 114 13.81 4.89 -3.75
CA GLY A 114 12.97 6.07 -3.89
C GLY A 114 13.69 7.36 -3.55
N ILE A 115 13.18 8.43 -4.09
CA ILE A 115 13.58 9.80 -3.79
C ILE A 115 12.35 10.61 -3.42
N ALA A 116 12.48 11.55 -2.53
CA ALA A 116 11.39 12.44 -2.16
C ALA A 116 11.89 13.83 -1.79
N VAL A 117 11.07 14.82 -2.06
CA VAL A 117 11.19 16.17 -1.52
C VAL A 117 10.04 16.41 -0.57
N THR A 118 10.34 16.81 0.64
CA THR A 118 9.34 17.07 1.67
C THR A 118 9.55 18.47 2.25
N ASN A 119 8.46 19.22 2.33
CA ASN A 119 8.41 20.53 2.96
C ASN A 119 7.23 20.55 3.94
N LEU A 120 7.10 21.59 4.75
CA LEU A 120 5.97 21.75 5.68
C LEU A 120 4.61 21.75 4.96
N ARG A 121 4.56 22.17 3.68
CA ARG A 121 3.33 22.29 2.90
C ARG A 121 3.17 21.26 1.79
N TYR A 122 4.24 20.60 1.36
CA TYR A 122 4.14 19.64 0.26
C TYR A 122 5.08 18.47 0.44
N GLN A 123 4.72 17.37 -0.18
CA GLN A 123 5.55 16.20 -0.32
C GLN A 123 5.38 15.64 -1.72
N PHE A 124 6.50 15.38 -2.39
CA PHE A 124 6.53 14.68 -3.69
C PHE A 124 7.57 13.58 -3.65
N GLY A 125 7.27 12.45 -4.25
CA GLY A 125 8.19 11.33 -4.29
C GLY A 125 8.05 10.49 -5.54
N LEU A 126 9.19 9.92 -5.93
CA LEU A 126 9.32 8.93 -6.98
C LEU A 126 9.92 7.68 -6.38
N SER A 127 9.39 6.51 -6.72
CA SER A 127 9.99 5.26 -6.27
C SER A 127 9.81 4.14 -7.29
N VAL A 128 10.67 3.15 -7.17
CA VAL A 128 10.60 1.91 -7.93
C VAL A 128 10.72 0.73 -6.97
N SER A 129 9.78 -0.21 -7.07
CA SER A 129 9.80 -1.49 -6.35
C SER A 129 10.04 -2.65 -7.30
N HIS A 130 10.36 -3.81 -6.75
CA HIS A 130 10.69 -5.02 -7.50
C HIS A 130 11.88 -4.86 -8.45
N LEU A 131 12.97 -4.28 -7.96
CA LEU A 131 14.20 -4.09 -8.74
C LEU A 131 14.83 -5.41 -9.20
N ILE A 132 14.75 -6.45 -8.36
CA ILE A 132 15.31 -7.79 -8.62
C ILE A 132 14.44 -8.56 -9.63
N GLN A 133 13.13 -8.27 -9.67
CA GLN A 133 12.17 -8.95 -10.52
C GLN A 133 12.16 -10.47 -10.31
N SER A 134 12.02 -10.90 -9.07
CA SER A 134 12.01 -12.30 -8.69
C SER A 134 10.98 -13.12 -9.48
N ARG A 135 11.37 -14.32 -9.87
CA ARG A 135 10.51 -15.26 -10.61
C ARG A 135 9.72 -16.13 -9.63
N LEU A 136 8.43 -16.31 -9.92
CA LEU A 136 7.54 -17.21 -9.22
C LEU A 136 7.40 -18.49 -10.04
N ASN A 137 7.77 -19.62 -9.47
CA ASN A 137 7.66 -20.92 -10.13
C ASN A 137 6.92 -21.91 -9.23
N PHE A 138 5.62 -22.05 -9.45
CA PHE A 138 4.74 -22.99 -8.75
C PHE A 138 4.52 -24.29 -9.54
N TYR A 139 5.12 -24.40 -10.69
CA TYR A 139 4.93 -25.50 -11.61
C TYR A 139 6.02 -26.57 -11.46
N SER A 140 5.67 -27.86 -11.56
CA SER A 140 6.59 -28.98 -11.42
C SER A 140 7.21 -29.46 -12.74
N GLY A 141 7.13 -28.70 -13.81
CA GLY A 141 7.70 -29.03 -15.12
C GLY A 141 8.64 -27.96 -15.66
N SER A 142 9.28 -28.23 -16.79
CA SER A 142 10.04 -27.22 -17.53
C SER A 142 9.09 -26.33 -18.32
N LEU A 143 8.83 -25.13 -17.81
CA LEU A 143 8.09 -24.10 -18.56
C LEU A 143 9.01 -23.34 -19.51
N SER A 144 8.52 -23.01 -20.69
CA SER A 144 9.21 -22.08 -21.57
C SER A 144 9.39 -20.73 -20.86
N ARG A 145 10.44 -19.95 -21.22
CA ARG A 145 10.73 -18.65 -20.60
C ARG A 145 9.56 -17.66 -20.70
N SER A 146 8.70 -17.80 -21.70
CA SER A 146 7.51 -16.96 -21.91
C SER A 146 6.39 -17.17 -20.91
N VAL A 147 6.37 -18.29 -20.20
CA VAL A 147 5.31 -18.67 -19.23
C VAL A 147 5.73 -18.47 -17.79
N THR A 148 6.97 -18.08 -17.54
CA THR A 148 7.47 -17.86 -16.17
C THR A 148 6.89 -16.57 -15.59
N ALA A 149 6.09 -16.68 -14.53
CA ALA A 149 5.59 -15.54 -13.78
C ALA A 149 6.76 -14.73 -13.18
N ARG A 150 6.75 -13.42 -13.38
CA ARG A 150 7.78 -12.51 -12.88
C ARG A 150 7.14 -11.36 -12.14
N LEU A 151 7.76 -10.93 -11.05
CA LEU A 151 7.42 -9.68 -10.38
C LEU A 151 7.99 -8.52 -11.21
N TYR A 152 7.13 -7.82 -11.96
CA TYR A 152 7.57 -6.67 -12.76
C TYR A 152 7.85 -5.47 -11.86
N ARG A 153 8.75 -4.58 -12.31
CA ARG A 153 9.01 -3.31 -11.63
C ARG A 153 7.76 -2.45 -11.63
N HIS A 154 7.46 -1.88 -10.48
CA HIS A 154 6.41 -0.88 -10.31
C HIS A 154 7.07 0.47 -10.08
N TYR A 155 6.64 1.46 -10.82
CA TYR A 155 7.09 2.85 -10.70
C TYR A 155 5.95 3.65 -10.09
N TYR A 156 6.28 4.42 -9.08
CA TYR A 156 5.33 5.23 -8.34
C TYR A 156 5.73 6.70 -8.40
N LEU A 157 4.77 7.56 -8.69
CA LEU A 157 4.84 9.00 -8.45
C LEU A 157 3.74 9.34 -7.47
N HIS A 158 4.08 9.98 -6.37
CA HIS A 158 3.09 10.45 -5.42
C HIS A 158 3.36 11.88 -5.01
N GLY A 159 2.31 12.58 -4.62
CA GLY A 159 2.43 13.92 -4.09
C GLY A 159 1.20 14.35 -3.33
N ASN A 160 1.41 15.27 -2.41
CA ASN A 160 0.35 15.99 -1.73
C ASN A 160 0.77 17.43 -1.45
N TYR A 161 -0.23 18.28 -1.24
CA TYR A 161 -0.03 19.66 -0.83
C TYR A 161 -0.97 19.98 0.34
N ILE A 162 -0.46 20.69 1.34
CA ILE A 162 -1.24 21.11 2.52
C ILE A 162 -1.60 22.58 2.34
N TRP A 163 -2.86 22.84 2.14
CA TRP A 163 -3.40 24.18 2.04
C TRP A 163 -4.15 24.54 3.33
N ASP A 164 -3.56 25.44 4.11
CA ASP A 164 -4.20 26.00 5.29
C ASP A 164 -5.23 27.05 4.83
N VAL A 165 -6.52 26.73 4.99
CA VAL A 165 -7.63 27.61 4.56
C VAL A 165 -7.98 28.58 5.67
N ASP A 166 -7.97 28.13 6.92
CA ASP A 166 -8.29 28.93 8.10
C ASP A 166 -7.60 28.33 9.33
N LYS A 167 -7.67 29.01 10.50
CA LYS A 167 -7.03 28.63 11.80
C LYS A 167 -7.37 27.23 12.32
N GLY A 168 -8.13 26.45 11.61
CA GLY A 168 -8.46 25.07 11.99
C GLY A 168 -8.88 24.19 10.84
N ALA A 169 -8.80 24.66 9.61
CA ALA A 169 -9.19 23.91 8.42
C ALA A 169 -8.03 23.78 7.44
N ARG A 170 -7.74 22.55 7.01
CA ARG A 170 -6.74 22.25 5.99
C ARG A 170 -7.37 21.42 4.87
N ILE A 171 -7.01 21.75 3.64
CA ILE A 171 -7.35 20.99 2.45
C ILE A 171 -6.06 20.35 1.93
N ILE A 172 -6.08 19.04 1.70
CA ILE A 172 -4.89 18.29 1.31
C ILE A 172 -5.23 17.51 0.03
N PRO A 173 -5.07 18.11 -1.15
CA PRO A 173 -5.08 17.37 -2.40
C PRO A 173 -3.92 16.39 -2.44
N ASN A 174 -4.16 15.23 -3.02
CA ASN A 174 -3.18 14.18 -3.17
C ASN A 174 -3.30 13.48 -4.52
N LEU A 175 -2.19 12.94 -4.98
CA LEU A 175 -2.06 12.23 -6.25
C LEU A 175 -1.17 11.02 -6.05
N LEU A 176 -1.54 9.90 -6.67
CA LEU A 176 -0.71 8.71 -6.83
C LEU A 176 -0.85 8.20 -8.26
N LEU A 177 0.28 8.02 -8.93
CA LEU A 177 0.37 7.40 -10.23
C LEU A 177 1.22 6.14 -10.11
N ILE A 178 0.70 5.03 -10.63
CA ILE A 178 1.39 3.74 -10.64
C ILE A 178 1.56 3.32 -12.10
N TYR A 179 2.81 3.10 -12.51
CA TYR A 179 3.14 2.56 -13.82
C TYR A 179 3.73 1.17 -13.68
N LEU A 180 3.11 0.23 -14.35
CA LEU A 180 3.56 -1.15 -14.49
C LEU A 180 3.74 -1.45 -15.98
N PRO A 181 4.90 -1.95 -16.43
CA PRO A 181 5.10 -2.34 -17.82
C PRO A 181 4.03 -3.35 -18.26
N ASN A 182 3.47 -3.14 -19.45
CA ASN A 182 2.42 -3.96 -20.06
C ASN A 182 1.06 -3.94 -19.32
N ALA A 183 0.83 -2.93 -18.49
CA ALA A 183 -0.46 -2.70 -17.85
C ALA A 183 -0.90 -1.24 -18.02
N PRO A 184 -2.21 -0.94 -18.00
CA PRO A 184 -2.69 0.43 -18.00
C PRO A 184 -2.14 1.19 -16.79
N VAL A 185 -1.80 2.46 -16.99
CA VAL A 185 -1.39 3.35 -15.89
C VAL A 185 -2.55 3.51 -14.92
N GLU A 186 -2.29 3.30 -13.64
CA GLU A 186 -3.24 3.55 -12.57
C GLU A 186 -3.03 4.96 -12.02
N LEU A 187 -4.10 5.74 -12.01
CA LEU A 187 -4.14 7.10 -11.47
C LEU A 187 -5.13 7.16 -10.32
N GLN A 188 -4.66 7.62 -9.16
CA GLN A 188 -5.50 7.98 -8.03
C GLN A 188 -5.33 9.46 -7.74
N ALA A 189 -6.44 10.17 -7.59
CA ALA A 189 -6.45 11.57 -7.18
C ALA A 189 -7.50 11.78 -6.11
N GLY A 190 -7.20 12.61 -5.13
CA GLY A 190 -8.13 12.83 -4.04
C GLY A 190 -7.90 14.13 -3.29
N VAL A 191 -8.82 14.41 -2.41
CA VAL A 191 -8.75 15.51 -1.47
C VAL A 191 -9.13 15.03 -0.07
N ARG A 192 -8.35 15.44 0.91
CA ARG A 192 -8.65 15.25 2.33
C ARG A 192 -8.85 16.62 2.96
N VAL A 193 -9.89 16.74 3.76
CA VAL A 193 -10.20 17.93 4.55
C VAL A 193 -10.00 17.58 6.02
N GLU A 194 -9.21 18.37 6.73
CA GLU A 194 -8.98 18.23 8.16
C GLU A 194 -9.53 19.44 8.90
N LEU A 195 -10.30 19.19 9.96
CA LEU A 195 -10.95 20.21 10.77
C LEU A 195 -10.43 20.15 12.21
N LYS A 196 -9.90 21.26 12.70
CA LYS A 196 -9.41 21.46 14.08
C LYS A 196 -8.42 20.38 14.56
N ASN A 197 -7.72 19.72 13.63
CA ASN A 197 -6.87 18.56 13.91
C ASN A 197 -7.60 17.42 14.67
N LEU A 198 -8.92 17.42 14.70
CA LEU A 198 -9.74 16.44 15.40
C LEU A 198 -10.44 15.50 14.43
N PHE A 199 -11.09 16.04 13.44
CA PHE A 199 -11.89 15.30 12.47
C PHE A 199 -11.33 15.50 11.06
N TRP A 200 -11.39 14.46 10.24
CA TRP A 200 -11.06 14.55 8.82
C TRP A 200 -11.99 13.68 7.98
N TRP A 201 -12.15 14.06 6.75
CA TRP A 201 -12.81 13.28 5.72
C TRP A 201 -12.07 13.44 4.39
N GLY A 202 -12.28 12.50 3.47
CA GLY A 202 -11.64 12.52 2.17
C GLY A 202 -12.50 11.87 1.10
N LEU A 203 -12.33 12.37 -0.09
CA LEU A 203 -12.88 11.82 -1.32
C LEU A 203 -11.74 11.60 -2.29
N SER A 204 -11.67 10.43 -2.88
CA SER A 204 -10.65 10.09 -3.87
C SER A 204 -11.26 9.28 -5.01
N LEU A 205 -10.67 9.41 -6.17
CA LEU A 205 -11.01 8.67 -7.37
C LEU A 205 -9.80 7.80 -7.76
N ARG A 206 -10.03 6.51 -7.95
CA ARG A 206 -9.13 5.63 -8.68
C ARG A 206 -9.68 5.49 -10.09
N ALA A 207 -8.98 6.09 -11.05
CA ALA A 207 -9.44 6.20 -12.41
C ALA A 207 -9.84 4.83 -12.99
N ARG A 208 -11.04 4.75 -13.56
CA ARG A 208 -11.63 3.55 -14.17
C ARG A 208 -11.91 2.39 -13.19
N GLN A 209 -11.77 2.58 -11.87
CA GLN A 209 -11.96 1.51 -10.90
C GLN A 209 -12.97 1.86 -9.82
N SER A 210 -12.75 2.90 -9.03
CA SER A 210 -13.60 3.19 -7.87
C SER A 210 -13.58 4.64 -7.41
N TRP A 211 -14.64 5.04 -6.71
CA TRP A 211 -14.65 6.19 -5.82
C TRP A 211 -14.37 5.71 -4.40
N MET A 212 -13.56 6.45 -3.66
CA MET A 212 -13.19 6.12 -2.30
C MET A 212 -13.61 7.25 -1.37
N LEU A 213 -14.44 6.93 -0.39
CA LEU A 213 -14.84 7.81 0.70
C LEU A 213 -14.07 7.42 1.94
N SER A 214 -13.57 8.39 2.68
CA SER A 214 -12.88 8.13 3.94
C SER A 214 -13.23 9.18 4.99
N ALA A 215 -13.22 8.77 6.25
CA ALA A 215 -13.39 9.67 7.38
C ALA A 215 -12.64 9.13 8.60
N GLY A 216 -12.34 10.00 9.55
CA GLY A 216 -11.69 9.59 10.78
C GLY A 216 -11.55 10.70 11.80
N ILE A 217 -11.07 10.30 12.95
CA ILE A 217 -10.85 11.17 14.11
C ILE A 217 -9.42 11.03 14.63
N ASN A 218 -8.90 12.12 15.16
CA ASN A 218 -7.62 12.18 15.85
C ASN A 218 -7.90 12.42 17.34
N ILE A 219 -7.64 11.42 18.17
CA ILE A 219 -7.89 11.46 19.62
C ILE A 219 -6.59 11.91 20.30
N LYS A 220 -6.66 12.98 21.09
CA LYS A 220 -5.53 13.54 21.86
C LYS A 220 -4.25 13.74 21.04
N LYS A 221 -4.37 14.01 19.74
CA LYS A 221 -3.27 14.15 18.77
C LYS A 221 -2.35 12.92 18.63
N SER A 222 -2.61 11.86 19.36
CA SER A 222 -1.78 10.64 19.38
C SER A 222 -2.41 9.49 18.62
N LEU A 223 -3.70 9.25 18.80
CA LEU A 223 -4.41 8.13 18.20
C LEU A 223 -5.29 8.62 17.04
N THR A 224 -5.08 8.09 15.86
CA THR A 224 -5.96 8.27 14.71
C THR A 224 -6.76 6.99 14.48
N VAL A 225 -8.07 7.13 14.36
CA VAL A 225 -8.98 6.08 13.92
C VAL A 225 -9.59 6.53 12.61
N GLY A 226 -9.50 5.71 11.59
CA GLY A 226 -10.06 6.01 10.27
C GLY A 226 -10.82 4.83 9.69
N TYR A 227 -11.76 5.15 8.84
CA TYR A 227 -12.53 4.21 8.05
C TYR A 227 -12.59 4.69 6.62
N SER A 228 -12.47 3.78 5.67
CA SER A 228 -12.68 4.06 4.26
C SER A 228 -13.59 3.02 3.61
N PHE A 229 -14.21 3.46 2.55
CA PHE A 229 -15.21 2.75 1.81
C PHE A 229 -15.04 3.02 0.31
N ASP A 230 -14.93 1.94 -0.49
CA ASP A 230 -14.80 2.06 -1.93
C ASP A 230 -16.10 1.66 -2.62
N ILE A 231 -16.50 2.44 -3.60
CA ILE A 231 -17.60 2.17 -4.51
C ILE A 231 -16.98 1.87 -5.86
N TYR A 232 -17.04 0.62 -6.31
CA TYR A 232 -16.50 0.23 -7.61
C TYR A 232 -17.39 0.71 -8.75
N SER A 233 -16.76 1.15 -9.83
CA SER A 233 -17.44 1.45 -11.09
C SER A 233 -17.44 0.22 -12.01
N THR A 234 -18.35 0.21 -12.99
CA THR A 234 -18.40 -0.84 -14.01
C THR A 234 -17.05 -0.97 -14.74
N PRO A 235 -16.62 -2.18 -15.13
CA PRO A 235 -17.34 -3.46 -15.06
C PRO A 235 -17.29 -4.17 -13.69
N LEU A 236 -16.47 -3.71 -12.75
CA LEU A 236 -16.25 -4.38 -11.47
C LEU A 236 -17.49 -4.42 -10.58
N SER A 237 -18.36 -3.40 -10.69
CA SER A 237 -19.60 -3.31 -9.92
C SER A 237 -20.67 -4.36 -10.33
N VAL A 238 -20.52 -4.99 -11.49
CA VAL A 238 -21.49 -6.00 -11.96
C VAL A 238 -21.45 -7.27 -11.10
N PHE A 239 -20.33 -7.56 -10.49
CA PHE A 239 -20.12 -8.75 -9.66
C PHE A 239 -20.48 -8.55 -8.19
N ASP A 240 -20.87 -7.33 -7.81
CA ASP A 240 -21.10 -7.01 -6.42
C ASP A 240 -22.44 -6.31 -6.21
N LYS A 241 -23.26 -6.88 -5.34
CA LYS A 241 -24.60 -6.35 -4.96
C LYS A 241 -24.53 -5.36 -3.79
N GLY A 242 -23.35 -4.93 -3.38
CA GLY A 242 -23.17 -4.08 -2.21
C GLY A 242 -21.87 -3.28 -2.19
N PRO A 243 -21.60 -2.62 -1.08
CA PRO A 243 -20.40 -1.82 -0.87
C PRO A 243 -19.14 -2.69 -0.96
N ASN A 244 -18.27 -2.30 -1.79
CA ASN A 244 -17.33 -3.14 -2.50
C ASN A 244 -16.00 -3.33 -1.78
N ALA A 245 -15.59 -2.41 -0.90
CA ALA A 245 -14.47 -2.59 0.00
C ALA A 245 -14.59 -1.70 1.24
N HIS A 246 -14.15 -2.24 2.35
CA HIS A 246 -14.12 -1.58 3.63
C HIS A 246 -12.72 -1.64 4.20
N GLU A 247 -12.23 -0.55 4.76
CA GLU A 247 -10.94 -0.51 5.44
C GLU A 247 -11.05 0.24 6.75
N ILE A 248 -10.48 -0.34 7.79
CA ILE A 248 -10.30 0.32 9.09
C ILE A 248 -8.81 0.52 9.32
N ILE A 249 -8.42 1.70 9.78
CA ILE A 249 -7.06 2.03 10.15
C ILE A 249 -6.99 2.57 11.57
N LEU A 250 -5.99 2.09 12.30
CA LEU A 250 -5.58 2.60 13.60
C LEU A 250 -4.12 3.05 13.50
N LYS A 251 -3.82 4.27 13.93
CA LYS A 251 -2.45 4.78 13.95
C LYS A 251 -2.19 5.50 15.27
N TYR A 252 -1.11 5.14 15.92
CA TYR A 252 -0.65 5.78 17.14
C TYR A 252 0.68 6.52 16.91
N ASN A 253 0.71 7.80 17.26
CA ASN A 253 1.91 8.63 17.20
C ASN A 253 2.52 8.70 18.59
N LEU A 254 3.74 8.16 18.74
CA LEU A 254 4.52 8.21 19.96
C LEU A 254 5.16 9.61 20.09
N HIS A 255 4.57 10.47 20.92
CA HIS A 255 5.17 11.75 21.28
C HIS A 255 6.17 11.52 22.42
N LYS A 256 7.40 12.04 22.25
CA LYS A 256 8.34 12.29 23.34
C LYS A 256 8.52 13.78 23.51
#